data_818b7ee877a74314386de67c6896418c
#
_entry.id   818b7ee877a74314386de67c6896418c
#
_cell.length_a   1.000
_cell.length_b   1.000
_cell.length_c   1.000
_cell.angle_alpha   90.00
_cell.angle_beta   90.00
_cell.angle_gamma   90.00
#
_symmetry.space_group_name_H-M   'P 1'
#
loop_
_entity.id
_entity.type
_entity.pdbx_description
1 polymer ?
#
loop_
_entity_poly.entity_id
_entity_poly.type
_entity_poly.pdbx_seq_one_letter_code
_entity_poly.pdbx_strand_id
1 'polypeptide(L)'
;AYNQDKPAGRSRFSLMHELGHHVFAHVGNSARNEREANAFASNLLAPRIAIHYAHCHSASDVAHIFELSYEAASNAFADYQKWHARVARYSMTTLDQQMYQHFYHTSARRFVWNIRRCPSCGKALYNRQECGCQLTALPEYIPAFGTEDAWDRDSDRQFKGALNRWLYGE
;
A
#
# COMPACT_ATOMS: atom_id res chain seq x y z
N ALA A 1 -12.87 -11.11 -18.90
CA ALA A 1 -11.51 -10.76 -19.41
C ALA A 1 -10.93 -9.69 -18.51
N TYR A 2 -9.77 -9.93 -17.91
CA TYR A 2 -9.05 -9.00 -17.05
C TYR A 2 -8.30 -8.00 -17.92
N ASN A 3 -8.57 -6.71 -17.72
CA ASN A 3 -7.87 -5.65 -18.45
C ASN A 3 -6.57 -5.29 -17.70
N GLN A 4 -5.43 -5.67 -18.27
CA GLN A 4 -4.09 -5.49 -17.71
C GLN A 4 -3.61 -4.02 -17.74
N ASP A 5 -4.27 -3.14 -18.50
CA ASP A 5 -3.86 -1.74 -18.68
C ASP A 5 -4.34 -0.79 -17.55
N LYS A 6 -5.09 -1.31 -16.58
CA LYS A 6 -5.56 -0.51 -15.45
C LYS A 6 -4.54 -0.50 -14.30
N PRO A 7 -4.38 0.63 -13.56
CA PRO A 7 -3.56 0.67 -12.36
C PRO A 7 -3.93 -0.46 -11.38
N ALA A 8 -2.93 -1.10 -10.79
CA ALA A 8 -3.09 -2.29 -9.94
C ALA A 8 -4.12 -2.12 -8.82
N GLY A 9 -4.21 -0.93 -8.22
CA GLY A 9 -5.19 -0.63 -7.17
C GLY A 9 -6.64 -0.67 -7.67
N ARG A 10 -6.90 -0.21 -8.91
CA ARG A 10 -8.24 -0.25 -9.50
C ARG A 10 -8.67 -1.67 -9.82
N SER A 11 -7.74 -2.48 -10.32
CA SER A 11 -8.00 -3.90 -10.63
C SER A 11 -8.29 -4.71 -9.36
N ARG A 12 -7.54 -4.47 -8.28
CA ARG A 12 -7.79 -5.10 -6.97
C ARG A 12 -9.16 -4.73 -6.42
N PHE A 13 -9.55 -3.46 -6.50
CA PHE A 13 -10.86 -3.01 -6.03
C PHE A 13 -12.00 -3.67 -6.81
N SER A 14 -11.90 -3.71 -8.15
CA SER A 14 -12.90 -4.37 -8.99
C SER A 14 -13.05 -5.86 -8.65
N LEU A 15 -11.95 -6.58 -8.45
CA LEU A 15 -12.00 -7.99 -8.05
C LEU A 15 -12.68 -8.19 -6.70
N MET A 16 -12.39 -7.33 -5.72
CA MET A 16 -13.02 -7.44 -4.39
C MET A 16 -14.49 -7.01 -4.43
N HIS A 17 -14.86 -6.09 -5.32
CA HIS A 17 -16.25 -5.72 -5.56
C HIS A 17 -17.06 -6.89 -6.12
N GLU A 18 -16.56 -7.57 -7.17
CA GLU A 18 -17.19 -8.77 -7.72
C GLU A 18 -17.27 -9.90 -6.68
N LEU A 19 -16.22 -10.07 -5.89
CA LEU A 19 -16.25 -11.01 -4.77
C LEU A 19 -17.34 -10.65 -3.76
N GLY A 20 -17.56 -9.37 -3.49
CA GLY A 20 -18.65 -8.88 -2.64
C GLY A 20 -20.02 -9.28 -3.16
N HIS A 21 -20.28 -9.13 -4.46
CA HIS A 21 -21.52 -9.59 -5.07
C HIS A 21 -21.70 -11.10 -4.90
N HIS A 22 -20.64 -11.87 -5.06
CA HIS A 22 -20.68 -13.32 -4.87
C HIS A 22 -20.94 -13.73 -3.42
N VAL A 23 -20.22 -13.13 -2.46
CA VAL A 23 -20.34 -13.44 -1.02
C VAL A 23 -21.75 -13.13 -0.49
N PHE A 24 -22.35 -12.02 -0.93
CA PHE A 24 -23.72 -11.64 -0.54
C PHE A 24 -24.81 -12.30 -1.38
N ALA A 25 -24.45 -13.15 -2.35
CA ALA A 25 -25.38 -13.81 -3.28
C ALA A 25 -26.32 -12.79 -3.96
N HIS A 26 -25.78 -11.65 -4.39
CA HIS A 26 -26.58 -10.60 -5.03
C HIS A 26 -27.18 -11.10 -6.34
N VAL A 27 -28.48 -10.89 -6.51
CA VAL A 27 -29.19 -11.16 -7.75
C VAL A 27 -29.62 -9.83 -8.37
N GLY A 28 -29.17 -9.58 -9.61
CA GLY A 28 -29.44 -8.34 -10.33
C GLY A 28 -28.68 -7.11 -9.80
N ASN A 29 -28.74 -6.02 -10.58
CA ASN A 29 -28.00 -4.78 -10.31
C ASN A 29 -28.91 -3.77 -9.61
N SER A 30 -29.06 -3.88 -8.30
CA SER A 30 -29.73 -2.86 -7.51
C SER A 30 -28.72 -1.87 -6.91
N ALA A 31 -29.10 -0.61 -6.73
CA ALA A 31 -28.26 0.38 -6.06
C ALA A 31 -27.87 -0.01 -4.63
N ARG A 32 -28.62 -0.90 -4.00
CA ARG A 32 -28.29 -1.49 -2.70
C ARG A 32 -27.15 -2.49 -2.84
N ASN A 33 -27.27 -3.43 -3.78
CA ASN A 33 -26.26 -4.46 -4.03
C ASN A 33 -24.90 -3.83 -4.36
N GLU A 34 -24.90 -2.77 -5.19
CA GLU A 34 -23.69 -2.02 -5.54
C GLU A 34 -23.04 -1.36 -4.32
N ARG A 35 -23.85 -0.74 -3.43
CA ARG A 35 -23.31 -0.16 -2.20
C ARG A 35 -22.74 -1.22 -1.24
N GLU A 36 -23.40 -2.37 -1.11
CA GLU A 36 -22.93 -3.47 -0.27
C GLU A 36 -21.62 -4.07 -0.81
N ALA A 37 -21.50 -4.27 -2.12
CA ALA A 37 -20.28 -4.75 -2.76
C ALA A 37 -19.13 -3.73 -2.64
N ASN A 38 -19.40 -2.45 -2.84
CA ASN A 38 -18.42 -1.38 -2.64
C ASN A 38 -17.94 -1.30 -1.18
N ALA A 39 -18.85 -1.39 -0.22
CA ALA A 39 -18.51 -1.40 1.20
C ALA A 39 -17.68 -2.62 1.57
N PHE A 40 -18.00 -3.79 1.04
CA PHE A 40 -17.23 -5.01 1.21
C PHE A 40 -15.80 -4.84 0.68
N ALA A 41 -15.65 -4.39 -0.57
CA ALA A 41 -14.35 -4.18 -1.20
C ALA A 41 -13.50 -3.16 -0.41
N SER A 42 -14.08 -2.04 -0.01
CA SER A 42 -13.41 -1.01 0.79
C SER A 42 -12.94 -1.54 2.15
N ASN A 43 -13.80 -2.25 2.88
CA ASN A 43 -13.46 -2.80 4.19
C ASN A 43 -12.46 -3.95 4.12
N LEU A 44 -12.44 -4.72 3.04
CA LEU A 44 -11.47 -5.80 2.85
C LEU A 44 -10.08 -5.26 2.49
N LEU A 45 -10.01 -4.24 1.62
CA LEU A 45 -8.76 -3.67 1.15
C LEU A 45 -8.15 -2.64 2.12
N ALA A 46 -8.99 -1.90 2.85
CA ALA A 46 -8.57 -0.94 3.87
C ALA A 46 -9.46 -1.08 5.13
N PRO A 47 -9.24 -2.13 5.94
CA PRO A 47 -10.00 -2.33 7.17
C PRO A 47 -9.87 -1.13 8.12
N ARG A 48 -10.98 -0.72 8.75
CA ARG A 48 -11.04 0.42 9.68
C ARG A 48 -9.96 0.38 10.74
N ILE A 49 -9.73 -0.79 11.30
CA ILE A 49 -8.70 -0.99 12.32
C ILE A 49 -7.28 -0.82 11.75
N ALA A 50 -7.05 -1.22 10.49
CA ALA A 50 -5.77 -1.03 9.82
C ALA A 50 -5.54 0.46 9.50
N ILE A 51 -6.58 1.19 9.08
CA ILE A 51 -6.54 2.65 8.90
C ILE A 51 -6.13 3.36 10.20
N HIS A 52 -6.71 2.92 11.34
CA HIS A 52 -6.38 3.46 12.67
C HIS A 52 -4.91 3.25 13.04
N TYR A 53 -4.42 2.03 12.98
CA TYR A 53 -3.03 1.71 13.33
C TYR A 53 -1.99 2.13 12.28
N ALA A 54 -2.43 2.45 11.05
CA ALA A 54 -1.61 3.09 10.05
C ALA A 54 -1.50 4.62 10.26
N HIS A 55 -2.22 5.16 11.26
CA HIS A 55 -2.27 6.59 11.57
C HIS A 55 -2.66 7.44 10.36
N CYS A 56 -3.69 7.00 9.61
CA CYS A 56 -4.20 7.80 8.51
C CYS A 56 -5.05 8.96 9.04
N HIS A 57 -4.75 10.16 8.55
CA HIS A 57 -5.46 11.39 8.93
C HIS A 57 -6.35 11.92 7.81
N SER A 58 -6.24 11.36 6.61
CA SER A 58 -6.96 11.80 5.42
C SER A 58 -7.28 10.64 4.47
N ALA A 59 -8.22 10.86 3.54
CA ALA A 59 -8.48 9.94 2.44
C ALA A 59 -7.23 9.76 1.54
N SER A 60 -6.40 10.79 1.40
CA SER A 60 -5.14 10.70 0.66
C SER A 60 -4.15 9.74 1.31
N ASP A 61 -4.06 9.72 2.64
CA ASP A 61 -3.21 8.76 3.36
C ASP A 61 -3.69 7.32 3.12
N VAL A 62 -5.01 7.11 3.19
CA VAL A 62 -5.61 5.80 2.93
C VAL A 62 -5.35 5.37 1.50
N ALA A 63 -5.51 6.26 0.51
CA ALA A 63 -5.24 5.97 -0.89
C ALA A 63 -3.78 5.54 -1.11
N HIS A 64 -2.85 6.27 -0.51
CA HIS A 64 -1.42 6.00 -0.64
C HIS A 64 -0.99 4.71 0.07
N ILE A 65 -1.45 4.49 1.32
CA ILE A 65 -1.01 3.36 2.14
C ILE A 65 -1.60 2.04 1.66
N PHE A 66 -2.88 2.06 1.28
CA PHE A 66 -3.61 0.85 0.89
C PHE A 66 -3.72 0.69 -0.64
N GLU A 67 -3.08 1.59 -1.40
CA GLU A 67 -3.04 1.57 -2.88
C GLU A 67 -4.45 1.53 -3.48
N LEU A 68 -5.32 2.42 -3.02
CA LEU A 68 -6.69 2.57 -3.48
C LEU A 68 -6.84 3.81 -4.38
N SER A 69 -7.92 3.82 -5.19
CA SER A 69 -8.35 5.08 -5.82
C SER A 69 -8.80 6.06 -4.73
N TYR A 70 -8.69 7.37 -5.01
CA TYR A 70 -9.12 8.39 -4.06
C TYR A 70 -10.60 8.24 -3.65
N GLU A 71 -11.46 7.86 -4.58
CA GLU A 71 -12.89 7.61 -4.33
C GLU A 71 -13.09 6.45 -3.34
N ALA A 72 -12.46 5.30 -3.58
CA ALA A 72 -12.52 4.14 -2.68
C ALA A 72 -11.93 4.47 -1.31
N ALA A 73 -10.82 5.19 -1.27
CA ALA A 73 -10.17 5.63 -0.03
C ALA A 73 -11.03 6.64 0.74
N SER A 74 -11.72 7.55 0.06
CA SER A 74 -12.64 8.51 0.68
C SER A 74 -13.79 7.80 1.37
N ASN A 75 -14.37 6.79 0.71
CA ASN A 75 -15.43 5.98 1.30
C ASN A 75 -14.93 5.17 2.52
N ALA A 76 -13.76 4.54 2.40
CA ALA A 76 -13.15 3.80 3.51
C ALA A 76 -12.81 4.72 4.70
N PHE A 77 -12.29 5.92 4.43
CA PHE A 77 -11.97 6.88 5.49
C PHE A 77 -13.21 7.45 6.17
N ALA A 78 -14.28 7.74 5.43
CA ALA A 78 -15.54 8.17 6.01
C ALA A 78 -16.18 7.08 6.91
N ASP A 79 -16.07 5.81 6.52
CA ASP A 79 -16.51 4.68 7.35
C ASP A 79 -15.63 4.51 8.59
N TYR A 80 -14.32 4.67 8.45
CA TYR A 80 -13.37 4.70 9.57
C TYR A 80 -13.71 5.80 10.58
N GLN A 81 -14.01 7.02 10.14
CA GLN A 81 -14.38 8.12 11.03
C GLN A 81 -15.61 7.80 11.88
N LYS A 82 -16.66 7.21 11.28
CA LYS A 82 -17.86 6.75 12.00
C LYS A 82 -17.51 5.66 13.04
N TRP A 83 -16.71 4.70 12.63
CA TRP A 83 -16.25 3.62 13.51
C TRP A 83 -15.41 4.17 14.66
N HIS A 84 -14.46 5.05 14.39
CA HIS A 84 -13.57 5.67 15.40
C HIS A 84 -14.38 6.45 16.45
N ALA A 85 -15.34 7.27 16.02
CA ALA A 85 -16.23 7.99 16.92
C ALA A 85 -17.05 7.04 17.82
N ARG A 86 -17.52 5.91 17.27
CA ARG A 86 -18.24 4.88 18.02
C ARG A 86 -17.34 4.20 19.03
N VAL A 87 -16.13 3.78 18.63
CA VAL A 87 -15.16 3.09 19.51
C VAL A 87 -14.70 4.02 20.64
N ALA A 88 -14.45 5.29 20.35
CA ALA A 88 -14.10 6.29 21.35
C ALA A 88 -15.20 6.47 22.40
N ARG A 89 -16.47 6.24 22.03
CA ARG A 89 -17.63 6.42 22.92
C ARG A 89 -18.02 5.15 23.69
N TYR A 90 -17.90 3.97 23.07
CA TYR A 90 -18.49 2.73 23.60
C TYR A 90 -17.51 1.57 23.79
N SER A 91 -16.34 1.62 23.24
CA SER A 91 -15.36 0.53 23.16
C SER A 91 -15.40 -0.29 21.85
N MET A 92 -14.40 -1.14 21.69
CA MET A 92 -14.31 -2.10 20.58
C MET A 92 -15.32 -3.24 20.72
N THR A 93 -15.93 -3.63 19.61
CA THR A 93 -16.75 -4.85 19.55
C THR A 93 -15.88 -6.11 19.54
N THR A 94 -16.52 -7.27 19.76
CA THR A 94 -15.83 -8.58 19.63
C THR A 94 -15.19 -8.75 18.24
N LEU A 95 -15.88 -8.30 17.19
CA LEU A 95 -15.33 -8.34 15.82
C LEU A 95 -14.10 -7.45 15.67
N ASP A 96 -14.13 -6.23 16.22
CA ASP A 96 -12.98 -5.32 16.19
C ASP A 96 -11.77 -5.94 16.95
N GLN A 97 -12.01 -6.64 18.04
CA GLN A 97 -10.97 -7.36 18.80
C GLN A 97 -10.39 -8.53 18.02
N GLN A 98 -11.23 -9.31 17.34
CA GLN A 98 -10.78 -10.39 16.45
C GLN A 98 -9.95 -9.84 15.29
N MET A 99 -10.39 -8.73 14.67
CA MET A 99 -9.63 -8.07 13.61
C MET A 99 -8.29 -7.54 14.14
N TYR A 100 -8.25 -6.99 15.35
CA TYR A 100 -6.98 -6.59 15.96
C TYR A 100 -6.03 -7.78 16.11
N GLN A 101 -6.52 -8.89 16.68
CA GLN A 101 -5.73 -10.11 16.86
C GLN A 101 -5.23 -10.69 15.53
N HIS A 102 -6.04 -10.62 14.48
CA HIS A 102 -5.65 -11.06 13.13
C HIS A 102 -4.46 -10.28 12.59
N PHE A 103 -4.42 -8.98 12.81
CA PHE A 103 -3.32 -8.13 12.36
C PHE A 103 -2.15 -8.01 13.35
N TYR A 104 -2.31 -8.51 14.59
CA TYR A 104 -1.23 -8.43 15.57
C TYR A 104 -0.18 -9.51 15.34
N HIS A 105 1.02 -9.09 14.94
CA HIS A 105 2.13 -10.00 14.67
C HIS A 105 2.95 -10.23 15.95
N THR A 106 2.83 -11.40 16.55
CA THR A 106 3.41 -11.73 17.86
C THR A 106 4.93 -11.60 17.88
N SER A 107 5.64 -12.11 16.86
CA SER A 107 7.10 -12.02 16.78
C SER A 107 7.61 -10.59 16.60
N ALA A 108 6.87 -9.75 15.85
CA ALA A 108 7.21 -8.34 15.66
C ALA A 108 6.66 -7.45 16.79
N ARG A 109 5.81 -7.97 17.68
CA ARG A 109 5.12 -7.28 18.79
C ARG A 109 4.44 -5.99 18.35
N ARG A 110 3.82 -6.01 17.17
CA ARG A 110 3.15 -4.83 16.58
C ARG A 110 1.99 -5.21 15.70
N PHE A 111 1.15 -4.22 15.40
CA PHE A 111 0.10 -4.34 14.41
C PHE A 111 0.71 -4.30 13.00
N VAL A 112 0.39 -5.30 12.16
CA VAL A 112 0.97 -5.47 10.82
C VAL A 112 -0.14 -5.61 9.81
N TRP A 113 -0.27 -4.65 8.89
CA TRP A 113 -1.23 -4.68 7.78
C TRP A 113 -0.59 -4.98 6.42
N ASN A 114 0.75 -4.94 6.35
CA ASN A 114 1.49 -5.27 5.15
C ASN A 114 2.82 -5.94 5.49
N ILE A 115 3.12 -7.03 4.80
CA ILE A 115 4.39 -7.74 4.89
C ILE A 115 4.96 -7.84 3.48
N ARG A 116 6.15 -7.33 3.28
CA ARG A 116 6.91 -7.45 2.03
C ARG A 116 8.31 -7.97 2.30
N ARG A 117 8.93 -8.56 1.31
CA ARG A 117 10.33 -8.99 1.38
C ARG A 117 11.20 -7.99 0.67
N CYS A 118 12.33 -7.65 1.29
CA CYS A 118 13.35 -6.84 0.61
C CYS A 118 13.88 -7.61 -0.60
N PRO A 119 13.87 -7.04 -1.81
CA PRO A 119 14.36 -7.73 -3.01
C PRO A 119 15.87 -8.01 -2.96
N SER A 120 16.64 -7.20 -2.22
CA SER A 120 18.09 -7.34 -2.14
C SER A 120 18.57 -8.37 -1.09
N CYS A 121 17.96 -8.40 0.10
CA CYS A 121 18.44 -9.25 1.19
C CYS A 121 17.40 -10.27 1.72
N GLY A 122 16.20 -10.31 1.16
CA GLY A 122 15.14 -11.24 1.56
C GLY A 122 14.50 -10.96 2.92
N LYS A 123 14.96 -9.95 3.68
CA LYS A 123 14.44 -9.61 5.01
C LYS A 123 12.97 -9.24 4.93
N ALA A 124 12.17 -9.75 5.88
CA ALA A 124 10.78 -9.33 6.02
C ALA A 124 10.71 -7.88 6.53
N LEU A 125 9.91 -7.07 5.85
CA LEU A 125 9.65 -5.67 6.17
C LEU A 125 8.18 -5.54 6.48
N TYR A 126 7.87 -4.92 7.61
CA TYR A 126 6.52 -4.77 8.11
C TYR A 126 6.01 -3.36 7.89
N ASN A 127 4.80 -3.23 7.36
CA ASN A 127 4.13 -1.95 7.13
C ASN A 127 4.96 -1.04 6.20
N ARG A 128 5.35 0.15 6.66
CA ARG A 128 6.19 1.12 5.93
C ARG A 128 7.68 0.98 6.19
N GLN A 129 8.10 -0.10 6.83
CA GLN A 129 9.50 -0.29 7.18
C GLN A 129 10.36 -0.33 5.93
N GLU A 130 11.45 0.40 5.93
CA GLU A 130 12.46 0.39 4.88
C GLU A 130 13.62 -0.53 5.26
N CYS A 131 14.28 -1.09 4.27
CA CYS A 131 15.45 -1.93 4.48
C CYS A 131 16.73 -1.10 4.35
N GLY A 132 17.50 -1.03 5.42
CA GLY A 132 18.81 -0.35 5.41
C GLY A 132 19.83 -0.92 4.41
N CYS A 133 19.61 -2.14 3.89
CA CYS A 133 20.53 -2.73 2.91
C CYS A 133 20.51 -2.01 1.55
N GLN A 134 19.44 -1.27 1.23
CA GLN A 134 19.38 -0.46 0.00
C GLN A 134 20.28 0.76 0.06
N LEU A 135 20.65 1.20 1.28
CA LEU A 135 21.58 2.31 1.49
C LEU A 135 23.05 1.88 1.31
N THR A 136 23.32 0.58 1.38
CA THR A 136 24.67 0.01 1.24
C THR A 136 24.91 -0.62 -0.14
N ALA A 137 23.89 -0.88 -0.90
CA ALA A 137 24.02 -1.28 -2.29
C ALA A 137 24.26 -0.03 -3.13
N LEU A 138 25.53 0.40 -3.17
CA LEU A 138 25.98 1.19 -4.31
C LEU A 138 25.55 0.41 -5.56
N PRO A 139 24.93 1.06 -6.56
CA PRO A 139 24.71 0.39 -7.83
C PRO A 139 26.07 -0.16 -8.25
N GLU A 140 26.14 -1.49 -8.42
CA GLU A 140 27.32 -2.14 -8.92
C GLU A 140 27.63 -1.42 -10.24
N TYR A 141 28.67 -0.61 -10.25
CA TYR A 141 29.16 0.02 -11.45
C TYR A 141 29.59 -1.10 -12.37
N ILE A 142 28.70 -1.51 -13.24
CA ILE A 142 29.04 -2.35 -14.38
C ILE A 142 29.67 -1.37 -15.37
N PRO A 143 31.01 -1.34 -15.48
CA PRO A 143 31.62 -0.56 -16.52
C PRO A 143 31.10 -1.14 -17.84
N ALA A 144 30.33 -0.36 -18.57
CA ALA A 144 30.03 -0.70 -19.93
C ALA A 144 31.36 -0.73 -20.67
N PHE A 145 31.95 -1.92 -20.86
CA PHE A 145 33.03 -2.14 -21.77
C PHE A 145 32.51 -1.91 -23.20
N GLY A 146 32.32 -0.66 -23.53
CA GLY A 146 32.20 -0.19 -24.90
C GLY A 146 33.56 0.32 -25.30
N THR A 147 33.96 0.00 -26.52
CA THR A 147 35.15 0.44 -27.22
C THR A 147 35.55 1.87 -26.86
N GLU A 148 36.84 2.09 -26.63
CA GLU A 148 37.48 3.31 -26.09
C GLU A 148 37.12 4.64 -26.80
N ASP A 149 36.33 4.63 -27.86
CA ASP A 149 36.03 5.79 -28.72
C ASP A 149 34.72 6.49 -28.44
N ALA A 150 33.94 6.09 -27.41
CA ALA A 150 32.57 6.57 -27.20
C ALA A 150 32.31 7.34 -25.89
N TRP A 151 33.33 7.70 -25.14
CA TRP A 151 33.13 8.50 -23.93
C TRP A 151 33.24 9.99 -24.24
N ASP A 152 32.09 10.58 -24.50
CA ASP A 152 31.94 12.02 -24.54
C ASP A 152 32.28 12.59 -23.14
N ARG A 153 33.34 13.44 -23.08
CA ARG A 153 33.80 14.09 -21.84
C ARG A 153 32.71 14.87 -21.11
N ASP A 154 31.66 15.27 -21.81
CA ASP A 154 30.49 15.94 -21.24
C ASP A 154 29.60 14.98 -20.48
N SER A 155 29.41 13.74 -20.96
CA SER A 155 28.65 12.70 -20.24
C SER A 155 29.34 12.32 -18.94
N ASP A 156 30.69 12.22 -18.92
CA ASP A 156 31.45 11.91 -17.73
C ASP A 156 31.38 13.05 -16.69
N ARG A 157 31.37 14.30 -17.16
CA ARG A 157 31.22 15.47 -16.29
C ARG A 157 29.82 15.56 -15.69
N GLN A 158 28.77 15.28 -16.47
CA GLN A 158 27.38 15.22 -16.01
C GLN A 158 27.17 14.10 -15.00
N PHE A 159 27.75 12.93 -15.27
CA PHE A 159 27.71 11.79 -14.35
C PHE A 159 28.41 12.08 -13.02
N LYS A 160 29.63 12.65 -13.05
CA LYS A 160 30.35 13.08 -11.85
C LYS A 160 29.59 14.14 -11.06
N GLY A 161 28.95 15.08 -11.75
CA GLY A 161 28.11 16.09 -11.12
C GLY A 161 26.85 15.49 -10.45
N ALA A 162 26.20 14.51 -11.08
CA ALA A 162 25.08 13.78 -10.50
C ALA A 162 25.51 12.93 -9.29
N LEU A 163 26.65 12.26 -9.38
CA LEU A 163 27.22 11.46 -8.31
C LEU A 163 27.59 12.32 -7.10
N ASN A 164 28.20 13.49 -7.29
CA ASN A 164 28.56 14.41 -6.21
C ASN A 164 27.31 14.98 -5.52
N ARG A 165 26.28 15.37 -6.27
CA ARG A 165 25.00 15.79 -5.68
C ARG A 165 24.36 14.69 -4.83
N TRP A 166 24.45 13.45 -5.29
CA TRP A 166 23.92 12.29 -4.55
C TRP A 166 24.73 11.96 -3.29
N LEU A 167 26.07 12.06 -3.35
CA LEU A 167 26.95 11.72 -2.23
C LEU A 167 27.06 12.85 -1.18
N TYR A 168 27.02 14.10 -1.59
CA TYR A 168 27.37 15.26 -0.74
C TYR A 168 26.27 16.30 -0.61
N GLY A 169 25.15 16.17 -1.33
CA GLY A 169 23.98 17.04 -1.19
C GLY A 169 24.18 18.47 -1.74
N GLU A 170 25.11 18.66 -2.67
CA GLU A 170 25.36 19.95 -3.35
C GLU A 170 24.66 20.01 -4.72
#